data_03cfcf93b50145e8723bd7e688189909
#
_entry.id   03cfcf93b50145e8723bd7e688189909
#
_cell.length_a   1.000
_cell.length_b   1.000
_cell.length_c   1.000
_cell.angle_alpha   90.00
_cell.angle_beta   90.00
_cell.angle_gamma   90.00
#
_symmetry.space_group_name_H-M   'P 1'
#
loop_
_entity.id
_entity.type
_entity.pdbx_description
1 polymer ?
#
loop_
_entity_poly.entity_id
_entity_poly.type
_entity_poly.pdbx_seq_one_letter_code
_entity_poly.pdbx_strand_id
1 'polypeptide(L)'
;MIDTENVFQMLNGMSALICARDADTGDLVRAARDAIDNNVRQISVDASAVSVIWPWIENTNIEIAARITLKLDGETDACISDLSARVKKVFKQGAAAAQIFVRCEDLAMFADAIAPIRDDLFFNRNFSIALDLAECAGNWGAVFDALSSARADSVLLTLTRDAGDKSYFVGWIYELAGFEHPWRGALHFALGKNPIRIEQVQRLMRATKKEALAKMLFFVNN
;
A
#
# COMPACT_ATOMS: atom_id res chain seq x y z
N MET A 1 -1.63 12.57 -24.11
CA MET A 1 -2.27 11.44 -23.41
C MET A 1 -1.14 10.47 -23.09
N ILE A 2 -0.81 10.28 -21.83
CA ILE A 2 0.26 9.34 -21.46
C ILE A 2 -0.38 7.97 -21.45
N ASP A 3 0.12 7.12 -22.32
CA ASP A 3 -0.39 5.76 -22.53
C ASP A 3 -0.14 4.93 -21.26
N THR A 4 -1.19 4.31 -20.72
CA THR A 4 -1.10 3.49 -19.49
C THR A 4 -0.17 2.29 -19.70
N GLU A 5 -0.11 1.74 -20.92
CA GLU A 5 0.82 0.66 -21.30
C GLU A 5 2.28 1.04 -21.07
N ASN A 6 2.63 2.29 -21.31
CA ASN A 6 3.99 2.79 -21.11
C ASN A 6 4.42 2.80 -19.63
N VAL A 7 3.47 3.01 -18.69
CA VAL A 7 3.76 3.02 -17.25
C VAL A 7 4.08 1.61 -16.75
N PHE A 8 3.34 0.59 -17.16
CA PHE A 8 3.61 -0.79 -16.75
C PHE A 8 4.92 -1.33 -17.31
N GLN A 9 5.25 -1.01 -18.57
CA GLN A 9 6.55 -1.36 -19.17
C GLN A 9 7.71 -0.71 -18.42
N MET A 10 7.56 0.55 -18.01
CA MET A 10 8.57 1.28 -17.24
C MET A 10 8.79 0.66 -15.83
N LEU A 11 7.75 0.09 -15.23
CA LEU A 11 7.81 -0.49 -13.88
C LEU A 11 8.42 -1.89 -13.82
N ASN A 12 8.45 -2.61 -14.94
CA ASN A 12 9.13 -3.91 -15.11
C ASN A 12 9.01 -4.84 -13.89
N GLY A 13 7.80 -5.30 -13.57
CA GLY A 13 7.53 -6.21 -12.45
C GLY A 13 7.47 -5.57 -11.06
N MET A 14 7.59 -4.25 -10.96
CA MET A 14 7.34 -3.47 -9.73
C MET A 14 5.94 -2.83 -9.74
N SER A 15 5.07 -3.23 -10.65
CA SER A 15 3.73 -2.66 -10.81
C SER A 15 2.70 -3.38 -9.95
N ALA A 16 1.75 -2.61 -9.46
CA ALA A 16 0.53 -3.09 -8.84
C ALA A 16 -0.65 -2.21 -9.32
N LEU A 17 -1.85 -2.79 -9.36
CA LEU A 17 -3.07 -2.07 -9.67
C LEU A 17 -3.81 -1.68 -8.39
N ILE A 18 -4.46 -0.51 -8.42
CA ILE A 18 -5.41 -0.10 -7.37
C ILE A 18 -6.79 0.12 -8.02
N CYS A 19 -7.79 -0.62 -7.57
CA CYS A 19 -9.16 -0.46 -8.02
C CYS A 19 -9.82 0.74 -7.35
N ALA A 20 -10.79 1.36 -7.99
CA ALA A 20 -11.63 2.36 -7.36
C ALA A 20 -12.31 1.79 -6.09
N ARG A 21 -12.65 2.65 -5.12
CA ARG A 21 -13.30 2.20 -3.88
C ARG A 21 -14.69 1.64 -4.14
N ASP A 22 -15.43 2.26 -5.07
CA ASP A 22 -16.81 1.90 -5.40
C ASP A 22 -16.88 1.07 -6.70
N ALA A 23 -15.79 0.33 -7.02
CA ALA A 23 -15.73 -0.51 -8.20
C ALA A 23 -16.84 -1.58 -8.18
N ASP A 24 -17.64 -1.63 -9.21
CA ASP A 24 -18.62 -2.69 -9.40
C ASP A 24 -17.96 -4.02 -9.84
N THR A 25 -18.75 -5.08 -9.94
CA THR A 25 -18.23 -6.39 -10.36
C THR A 25 -17.61 -6.34 -11.77
N GLY A 26 -18.16 -5.54 -12.68
CA GLY A 26 -17.62 -5.37 -14.04
C GLY A 26 -16.27 -4.67 -14.04
N ASP A 27 -16.12 -3.64 -13.21
CA ASP A 27 -14.86 -2.92 -13.00
C ASP A 27 -13.79 -3.83 -12.40
N LEU A 28 -14.15 -4.64 -11.41
CA LEU A 28 -13.24 -5.61 -10.77
C LEU A 28 -12.76 -6.67 -11.77
N VAL A 29 -13.66 -7.19 -12.62
CA VAL A 29 -13.29 -8.15 -13.68
C VAL A 29 -12.37 -7.52 -14.72
N ARG A 30 -12.62 -6.27 -15.13
CA ARG A 30 -11.70 -5.54 -16.01
C ARG A 30 -10.34 -5.36 -15.37
N ALA A 31 -10.31 -4.93 -14.11
CA ALA A 31 -9.07 -4.77 -13.37
C ALA A 31 -8.27 -6.07 -13.23
N ALA A 32 -8.94 -7.22 -13.05
CA ALA A 32 -8.28 -8.52 -13.03
C ALA A 32 -7.64 -8.85 -14.39
N ARG A 33 -8.33 -8.59 -15.50
CA ARG A 33 -7.80 -8.78 -16.86
C ARG A 33 -6.60 -7.87 -17.11
N ASP A 34 -6.74 -6.57 -16.81
CA ASP A 34 -5.66 -5.60 -16.96
C ASP A 34 -4.43 -5.99 -16.12
N ALA A 35 -4.65 -6.53 -14.92
CA ALA A 35 -3.59 -7.03 -14.06
C ALA A 35 -2.85 -8.24 -14.69
N ILE A 36 -3.58 -9.16 -15.31
CA ILE A 36 -3.03 -10.32 -16.02
C ILE A 36 -2.26 -9.88 -17.27
N ASP A 37 -2.89 -9.06 -18.11
CA ASP A 37 -2.33 -8.60 -19.38
C ASP A 37 -1.04 -7.78 -19.19
N ASN A 38 -0.96 -7.01 -18.12
CA ASN A 38 0.22 -6.20 -17.77
C ASN A 38 1.18 -6.91 -16.80
N ASN A 39 0.94 -8.17 -16.45
CA ASN A 39 1.77 -8.96 -15.54
C ASN A 39 2.11 -8.22 -14.24
N VAL A 40 1.11 -7.62 -13.60
CA VAL A 40 1.30 -6.91 -12.34
C VAL A 40 1.50 -7.90 -11.19
N ARG A 41 2.21 -7.49 -10.15
CA ARG A 41 2.47 -8.36 -8.99
C ARG A 41 1.32 -8.39 -7.98
N GLN A 42 0.58 -7.29 -7.86
CA GLN A 42 -0.44 -7.17 -6.84
C GLN A 42 -1.62 -6.31 -7.33
N ILE A 43 -2.83 -6.66 -6.89
CA ILE A 43 -4.02 -5.85 -7.09
C ILE A 43 -4.62 -5.44 -5.75
N SER A 44 -4.83 -4.14 -5.56
CA SER A 44 -5.41 -3.58 -4.33
C SER A 44 -6.89 -3.32 -4.52
N VAL A 45 -7.71 -3.94 -3.69
CA VAL A 45 -9.19 -3.86 -3.71
C VAL A 45 -9.75 -3.60 -2.32
N ASP A 46 -10.97 -3.12 -2.23
CA ASP A 46 -11.66 -3.04 -0.94
C ASP A 46 -11.88 -4.44 -0.34
N ALA A 47 -11.87 -4.52 0.99
CA ALA A 47 -12.04 -5.78 1.71
C ALA A 47 -13.27 -6.59 1.30
N SER A 48 -14.37 -5.91 0.92
CA SER A 48 -15.61 -6.54 0.43
C SER A 48 -15.46 -7.16 -0.97
N ALA A 49 -14.52 -6.69 -1.76
CA ALA A 49 -14.31 -7.12 -3.14
C ALA A 49 -13.35 -8.33 -3.27
N VAL A 50 -12.65 -8.72 -2.20
CA VAL A 50 -11.67 -9.81 -2.23
C VAL A 50 -12.27 -11.11 -2.76
N SER A 51 -13.43 -11.53 -2.26
CA SER A 51 -14.10 -12.76 -2.69
C SER A 51 -14.65 -12.67 -4.13
N VAL A 52 -14.88 -11.46 -4.64
CA VAL A 52 -15.35 -11.25 -6.02
C VAL A 52 -14.22 -11.39 -7.02
N ILE A 53 -13.03 -10.85 -6.69
CA ILE A 53 -11.90 -10.86 -7.62
C ILE A 53 -11.07 -12.15 -7.54
N TRP A 54 -11.06 -12.83 -6.40
CA TRP A 54 -10.27 -14.04 -6.17
C TRP A 54 -10.42 -15.11 -7.27
N PRO A 55 -11.62 -15.50 -7.72
CA PRO A 55 -11.78 -16.53 -8.74
C PRO A 55 -11.13 -16.19 -10.09
N TRP A 56 -10.90 -14.92 -10.37
CA TRP A 56 -10.30 -14.47 -11.63
C TRP A 56 -8.79 -14.53 -11.65
N ILE A 57 -8.15 -14.55 -10.47
CA ILE A 57 -6.69 -14.50 -10.36
C ILE A 57 -6.08 -15.65 -9.54
N GLU A 58 -6.88 -16.54 -8.96
CA GLU A 58 -6.41 -17.64 -8.09
C GLU A 58 -5.36 -18.57 -8.74
N ASN A 59 -5.40 -18.69 -10.07
CA ASN A 59 -4.45 -19.50 -10.84
C ASN A 59 -3.32 -18.67 -11.48
N THR A 60 -3.12 -17.45 -11.01
CA THR A 60 -2.06 -16.53 -11.44
C THR A 60 -1.05 -16.29 -10.33
N ASN A 61 0.03 -15.56 -10.64
CA ASN A 61 0.99 -15.10 -9.65
C ASN A 61 0.64 -13.73 -9.05
N ILE A 62 -0.60 -13.25 -9.28
CA ILE A 62 -1.06 -11.95 -8.82
C ILE A 62 -1.59 -12.07 -7.40
N GLU A 63 -1.07 -11.25 -6.49
CA GLU A 63 -1.49 -11.19 -5.11
C GLU A 63 -2.65 -10.20 -4.92
N ILE A 64 -3.61 -10.50 -4.04
CA ILE A 64 -4.62 -9.53 -3.61
C ILE A 64 -4.14 -8.81 -2.35
N ALA A 65 -4.16 -7.47 -2.39
CA ALA A 65 -4.04 -6.61 -1.22
C ALA A 65 -5.43 -6.06 -0.85
N ALA A 66 -5.95 -6.43 0.32
CA ALA A 66 -7.25 -5.98 0.79
C ALA A 66 -7.12 -4.65 1.54
N ARG A 67 -7.83 -3.61 1.08
CA ARG A 67 -7.89 -2.31 1.76
C ARG A 67 -8.87 -2.36 2.92
N ILE A 68 -8.39 -1.97 4.09
CA ILE A 68 -9.18 -1.91 5.32
C ILE A 68 -8.94 -0.54 5.96
N THR A 69 -9.98 0.27 6.15
CA THR A 69 -9.85 1.52 6.89
C THR A 69 -10.00 1.25 8.38
N LEU A 70 -9.04 1.70 9.19
CA LEU A 70 -9.18 1.74 10.64
C LEU A 70 -10.24 2.80 10.99
N LYS A 71 -11.30 2.38 11.67
CA LYS A 71 -12.35 3.28 12.18
C LYS A 71 -12.10 3.53 13.65
N LEU A 72 -12.12 4.80 14.04
CA LEU A 72 -11.85 5.28 15.40
C LEU A 72 -13.11 5.93 15.99
N ASP A 73 -14.25 5.28 15.82
CA ASP A 73 -15.58 5.77 16.20
C ASP A 73 -16.12 5.13 17.50
N GLY A 74 -15.23 4.59 18.35
CA GLY A 74 -15.60 3.91 19.59
C GLY A 74 -14.43 3.73 20.55
N GLU A 75 -14.59 2.81 21.51
CA GLU A 75 -13.50 2.42 22.40
C GLU A 75 -12.36 1.74 21.60
N THR A 76 -11.13 2.01 21.98
CA THR A 76 -9.93 1.50 21.29
C THR A 76 -9.96 -0.01 21.13
N ASP A 77 -10.26 -0.75 22.19
CA ASP A 77 -10.28 -2.22 22.17
C ASP A 77 -11.33 -2.77 21.21
N ALA A 78 -12.50 -2.13 21.12
CA ALA A 78 -13.54 -2.50 20.18
C ALA A 78 -13.10 -2.25 18.72
N CYS A 79 -12.45 -1.10 18.45
CA CYS A 79 -11.91 -0.77 17.14
C CYS A 79 -10.82 -1.76 16.69
N ILE A 80 -9.93 -2.15 17.58
CA ILE A 80 -8.87 -3.11 17.31
C ILE A 80 -9.42 -4.52 17.12
N SER A 81 -10.42 -4.92 17.91
CA SER A 81 -11.12 -6.21 17.75
C SER A 81 -11.83 -6.32 16.39
N ASP A 82 -12.54 -5.27 15.96
CA ASP A 82 -13.17 -5.20 14.62
C ASP A 82 -12.10 -5.29 13.52
N LEU A 83 -11.02 -4.51 13.64
CA LEU A 83 -9.92 -4.56 12.69
C LEU A 83 -9.33 -5.97 12.57
N SER A 84 -9.05 -6.64 13.69
CA SER A 84 -8.55 -8.01 13.72
C SER A 84 -9.49 -8.98 13.01
N ALA A 85 -10.80 -8.90 13.27
CA ALA A 85 -11.80 -9.76 12.62
C ALA A 85 -11.82 -9.53 11.10
N ARG A 86 -11.76 -8.27 10.64
CA ARG A 86 -11.75 -7.91 9.22
C ARG A 86 -10.47 -8.38 8.53
N VAL A 87 -9.32 -8.23 9.16
CA VAL A 87 -8.02 -8.73 8.66
C VAL A 87 -8.06 -10.25 8.50
N LYS A 88 -8.50 -10.98 9.52
CA LYS A 88 -8.64 -12.44 9.47
C LYS A 88 -9.62 -12.88 8.36
N LYS A 89 -10.72 -12.14 8.17
CA LYS A 89 -11.71 -12.42 7.14
C LYS A 89 -11.13 -12.31 5.73
N VAL A 90 -10.42 -11.23 5.40
CA VAL A 90 -9.87 -11.02 4.05
C VAL A 90 -8.81 -12.07 3.71
N PHE A 91 -8.00 -12.50 4.67
CA PHE A 91 -7.04 -13.59 4.45
C PHE A 91 -7.73 -14.94 4.20
N LYS A 92 -8.86 -15.21 4.86
CA LYS A 92 -9.67 -16.41 4.57
C LYS A 92 -10.31 -16.36 3.17
N GLN A 93 -10.53 -15.17 2.63
CA GLN A 93 -11.08 -14.95 1.30
C GLN A 93 -10.04 -14.97 0.17
N GLY A 94 -8.76 -15.18 0.48
CA GLY A 94 -7.70 -15.31 -0.52
C GLY A 94 -6.75 -14.11 -0.61
N ALA A 95 -6.91 -13.05 0.18
CA ALA A 95 -5.94 -11.96 0.19
C ALA A 95 -4.55 -12.45 0.64
N ALA A 96 -3.49 -11.92 0.02
CA ALA A 96 -2.11 -12.12 0.42
C ALA A 96 -1.60 -11.00 1.34
N ALA A 97 -2.22 -9.81 1.23
CA ALA A 97 -1.88 -8.65 2.04
C ALA A 97 -3.14 -7.97 2.60
N ALA A 98 -3.04 -7.41 3.81
CA ALA A 98 -4.00 -6.47 4.37
C ALA A 98 -3.36 -5.09 4.42
N GLN A 99 -3.96 -4.10 3.77
CA GLN A 99 -3.53 -2.71 3.75
C GLN A 99 -4.43 -1.88 4.68
N ILE A 100 -3.89 -1.52 5.85
CA ILE A 100 -4.63 -0.78 6.87
C ILE A 100 -4.46 0.71 6.63
N PHE A 101 -5.52 1.37 6.19
CA PHE A 101 -5.57 2.81 5.98
C PHE A 101 -5.83 3.52 7.31
N VAL A 102 -4.90 4.34 7.72
CA VAL A 102 -4.92 5.10 8.97
C VAL A 102 -4.26 6.47 8.74
N ARG A 103 -4.65 7.51 9.50
CA ARG A 103 -3.94 8.78 9.48
C ARG A 103 -2.60 8.65 10.21
N CYS A 104 -1.63 9.44 9.82
CA CYS A 104 -0.28 9.40 10.40
C CYS A 104 -0.30 9.62 11.92
N GLU A 105 -1.10 10.58 12.41
CA GLU A 105 -1.27 10.88 13.84
C GLU A 105 -1.91 9.73 14.62
N ASP A 106 -2.90 9.05 14.01
CA ASP A 106 -3.59 7.92 14.64
C ASP A 106 -2.69 6.69 14.71
N LEU A 107 -1.81 6.48 13.73
CA LEU A 107 -0.89 5.35 13.74
C LEU A 107 0.00 5.38 14.98
N ALA A 108 0.57 6.54 15.33
CA ALA A 108 1.42 6.68 16.51
C ALA A 108 0.70 6.28 17.81
N MET A 109 -0.61 6.58 17.87
CA MET A 109 -1.45 6.25 19.04
C MET A 109 -1.81 4.76 19.13
N PHE A 110 -2.01 4.09 18.00
CA PHE A 110 -2.53 2.72 17.95
C PHE A 110 -1.48 1.67 17.59
N ALA A 111 -0.23 2.06 17.34
CA ALA A 111 0.81 1.16 16.84
C ALA A 111 0.99 -0.10 17.70
N ASP A 112 1.07 0.04 19.01
CA ASP A 112 1.24 -1.09 19.93
C ASP A 112 -0.02 -1.96 20.01
N ALA A 113 -1.22 -1.37 19.91
CA ALA A 113 -2.49 -2.10 19.91
C ALA A 113 -2.72 -2.89 18.61
N ILE A 114 -2.14 -2.44 17.50
CA ILE A 114 -2.20 -3.13 16.20
C ILE A 114 -1.22 -4.31 16.11
N ALA A 115 -0.09 -4.26 16.81
CA ALA A 115 0.97 -5.26 16.72
C ALA A 115 0.49 -6.71 16.94
N PRO A 116 -0.39 -7.03 17.91
CA PRO A 116 -0.90 -8.39 18.11
C PRO A 116 -1.65 -8.95 16.89
N ILE A 117 -2.27 -8.07 16.07
CA ILE A 117 -2.94 -8.52 14.85
C ILE A 117 -1.92 -9.14 13.89
N ARG A 118 -0.73 -8.51 13.77
CA ARG A 118 0.36 -9.04 12.95
C ARG A 118 0.89 -10.37 13.48
N ASP A 119 1.02 -10.51 14.79
CA ASP A 119 1.54 -11.72 15.43
C ASP A 119 0.62 -12.94 15.23
N ASP A 120 -0.68 -12.70 15.12
CA ASP A 120 -1.68 -13.72 14.83
C ASP A 120 -1.68 -14.21 13.36
N LEU A 121 -0.91 -13.56 12.48
CA LEU A 121 -0.88 -13.90 11.06
C LEU A 121 0.25 -14.88 10.73
N PHE A 122 0.00 -15.72 9.72
CA PHE A 122 1.04 -16.58 9.16
C PHE A 122 2.15 -15.75 8.50
N PHE A 123 3.35 -16.29 8.49
CA PHE A 123 4.55 -15.63 7.94
C PHE A 123 4.45 -15.24 6.46
N ASN A 124 3.60 -15.93 5.69
CA ASN A 124 3.36 -15.65 4.26
C ASN A 124 2.26 -14.61 4.02
N ARG A 125 1.75 -13.95 5.06
CA ARG A 125 0.75 -12.88 4.98
C ARG A 125 1.42 -11.54 5.23
N ASN A 126 1.19 -10.57 4.36
CA ASN A 126 1.74 -9.23 4.49
C ASN A 126 0.77 -8.33 5.24
N PHE A 127 1.28 -7.66 6.28
CA PHE A 127 0.55 -6.67 7.05
C PHE A 127 1.12 -5.29 6.70
N SER A 128 0.37 -4.52 5.92
CA SER A 128 0.76 -3.23 5.37
C SER A 128 -0.01 -2.09 6.01
N ILE A 129 0.68 -1.02 6.37
CA ILE A 129 0.06 0.23 6.81
C ILE A 129 0.03 1.19 5.62
N ALA A 130 -1.12 1.82 5.37
CA ALA A 130 -1.28 2.81 4.30
C ALA A 130 -1.45 4.21 4.89
N LEU A 131 -0.58 5.13 4.49
CA LEU A 131 -0.48 6.50 5.00
C LEU A 131 -0.49 7.52 3.86
N ASP A 132 -0.97 8.72 4.12
CA ASP A 132 -0.80 9.83 3.18
C ASP A 132 0.63 10.40 3.27
N LEU A 133 1.32 10.45 2.14
CA LEU A 133 2.69 10.95 2.05
C LEU A 133 2.82 12.39 2.58
N ALA A 134 1.82 13.23 2.33
CA ALA A 134 1.82 14.62 2.78
C ALA A 134 1.72 14.74 4.31
N GLU A 135 0.99 13.83 4.96
CA GLU A 135 0.87 13.80 6.43
C GLU A 135 2.16 13.31 7.11
N CYS A 136 2.93 12.48 6.42
CA CYS A 136 4.19 11.91 6.93
C CYS A 136 5.37 12.87 6.83
N ALA A 137 5.33 13.83 5.91
CA ALA A 137 6.44 14.74 5.64
C ALA A 137 6.86 15.52 6.89
N GLY A 138 8.16 15.59 7.15
CA GLY A 138 8.74 16.22 8.34
C GLY A 138 8.66 15.37 9.62
N ASN A 139 7.97 14.20 9.61
CA ASN A 139 7.77 13.35 10.80
C ASN A 139 8.25 11.90 10.59
N TRP A 140 9.16 11.65 9.67
CA TRP A 140 9.59 10.30 9.29
C TRP A 140 10.09 9.46 10.47
N GLY A 141 10.74 10.09 11.48
CA GLY A 141 11.17 9.39 12.69
C GLY A 141 10.00 8.74 13.41
N ALA A 142 8.99 9.53 13.77
CA ALA A 142 7.81 9.03 14.48
C ALA A 142 7.01 8.03 13.61
N VAL A 143 6.96 8.23 12.30
CA VAL A 143 6.30 7.29 11.37
C VAL A 143 6.98 5.94 11.40
N PHE A 144 8.31 5.88 11.27
CA PHE A 144 9.04 4.62 11.27
C PHE A 144 9.08 3.94 12.64
N ASP A 145 9.12 4.71 13.73
CA ASP A 145 8.96 4.17 15.08
C ASP A 145 7.59 3.49 15.23
N ALA A 146 6.51 4.16 14.79
CA ALA A 146 5.17 3.63 14.84
C ALA A 146 4.99 2.39 13.92
N LEU A 147 5.59 2.37 12.72
CA LEU A 147 5.60 1.21 11.84
C LEU A 147 6.33 0.01 12.48
N SER A 148 7.41 0.29 13.22
CA SER A 148 8.16 -0.73 13.96
C SER A 148 7.34 -1.28 15.11
N SER A 149 6.71 -0.43 15.91
CA SER A 149 5.82 -0.83 17.01
C SER A 149 4.62 -1.63 16.50
N ALA A 150 3.99 -1.21 15.40
CA ALA A 150 2.90 -1.94 14.74
C ALA A 150 3.34 -3.26 14.07
N ARG A 151 4.65 -3.53 14.01
CA ARG A 151 5.25 -4.69 13.32
C ARG A 151 4.82 -4.79 11.84
N ALA A 152 4.68 -3.64 11.17
CA ALA A 152 4.29 -3.60 9.80
C ALA A 152 5.37 -4.21 8.89
N ASP A 153 4.96 -5.09 7.96
CA ASP A 153 5.84 -5.69 6.95
C ASP A 153 6.14 -4.71 5.81
N SER A 154 5.20 -3.79 5.55
CA SER A 154 5.33 -2.78 4.51
C SER A 154 4.52 -1.52 4.83
N VAL A 155 4.86 -0.42 4.18
CA VAL A 155 4.07 0.81 4.17
C VAL A 155 3.69 1.18 2.74
N LEU A 156 2.41 1.50 2.53
CA LEU A 156 1.90 2.07 1.28
C LEU A 156 1.75 3.59 1.46
N LEU A 157 2.59 4.35 0.80
CA LEU A 157 2.53 5.81 0.78
C LEU A 157 1.60 6.25 -0.35
N THR A 158 0.45 6.81 0.03
CA THR A 158 -0.55 7.31 -0.90
C THR A 158 -0.39 8.82 -1.10
N LEU A 159 -0.85 9.32 -2.23
CA LEU A 159 -0.93 10.74 -2.51
C LEU A 159 -2.40 11.08 -2.77
N THR A 160 -3.14 11.38 -1.69
CA THR A 160 -4.60 11.64 -1.77
C THR A 160 -4.90 13.08 -2.13
N ARG A 161 -4.03 14.02 -1.79
CA ARG A 161 -4.13 15.41 -2.21
C ARG A 161 -3.41 15.59 -3.53
N ASP A 162 -4.08 16.25 -4.47
CA ASP A 162 -3.40 16.77 -5.64
C ASP A 162 -2.37 17.79 -5.14
N ALA A 163 -1.13 17.35 -4.97
CA ALA A 163 -0.04 18.24 -4.65
C ALA A 163 0.14 19.12 -5.90
N GLY A 164 -0.66 20.16 -6.00
CA GLY A 164 -0.68 21.10 -7.14
C GLY A 164 0.67 21.74 -7.37
N ASP A 165 1.55 21.67 -6.37
CA ASP A 165 2.94 22.11 -6.49
C ASP A 165 3.89 20.90 -6.51
N LYS A 166 4.49 20.66 -7.67
CA LYS A 166 5.47 19.60 -7.90
C LYS A 166 6.68 19.67 -6.96
N SER A 167 6.99 20.87 -6.44
CA SER A 167 8.15 21.10 -5.56
C SER A 167 8.00 20.41 -4.22
N TYR A 168 6.80 20.41 -3.62
CA TYR A 168 6.54 19.72 -2.34
C TYR A 168 6.75 18.23 -2.45
N PHE A 169 6.18 17.59 -3.49
CA PHE A 169 6.33 16.14 -3.67
C PHE A 169 7.80 15.71 -3.73
N VAL A 170 8.63 16.43 -4.48
CA VAL A 170 10.07 16.13 -4.59
C VAL A 170 10.76 16.28 -3.24
N GLY A 171 10.40 17.33 -2.47
CA GLY A 171 10.91 17.54 -1.11
C GLY A 171 10.59 16.37 -0.20
N TRP A 172 9.34 15.93 -0.15
CA TRP A 172 8.91 14.80 0.70
C TRP A 172 9.62 13.49 0.36
N ILE A 173 9.77 13.18 -0.94
CA ILE A 173 10.50 11.99 -1.36
C ILE A 173 11.99 12.10 -1.04
N TYR A 174 12.56 13.29 -1.15
CA TYR A 174 13.97 13.53 -0.80
C TYR A 174 14.23 13.32 0.70
N GLU A 175 13.36 13.86 1.56
CA GLU A 175 13.41 13.62 3.01
C GLU A 175 13.32 12.13 3.34
N LEU A 176 12.32 11.43 2.78
CA LEU A 176 12.15 9.99 2.96
C LEU A 176 13.38 9.21 2.50
N ALA A 177 13.94 9.56 1.35
CA ALA A 177 15.09 8.89 0.77
C ALA A 177 16.36 9.06 1.60
N GLY A 178 16.55 10.26 2.18
CA GLY A 178 17.68 10.59 3.06
C GLY A 178 17.51 10.10 4.52
N PHE A 179 16.32 9.67 4.91
CA PHE A 179 16.05 9.27 6.29
C PHE A 179 16.54 7.85 6.58
N GLU A 180 17.38 7.69 7.59
CA GLU A 180 17.89 6.40 8.05
C GLU A 180 17.11 5.92 9.29
N HIS A 181 16.58 4.71 9.23
CA HIS A 181 15.88 4.08 10.33
C HIS A 181 16.10 2.56 10.32
N PRO A 182 16.11 1.87 11.49
CA PRO A 182 16.30 0.42 11.58
C PRO A 182 15.12 -0.41 11.02
N TRP A 183 13.94 0.16 10.84
CA TRP A 183 12.81 -0.55 10.22
C TRP A 183 13.19 -1.07 8.82
N ARG A 184 12.86 -2.32 8.53
CA ARG A 184 13.28 -3.04 7.31
C ARG A 184 12.11 -3.49 6.44
N GLY A 185 10.92 -2.98 6.68
CA GLY A 185 9.75 -3.25 5.84
C GLY A 185 9.87 -2.70 4.43
N ALA A 186 8.97 -3.12 3.55
CA ALA A 186 8.95 -2.65 2.17
C ALA A 186 8.25 -1.29 2.05
N LEU A 187 8.78 -0.43 1.16
CA LEU A 187 8.16 0.84 0.78
C LEU A 187 7.36 0.63 -0.51
N HIS A 188 6.08 0.99 -0.50
CA HIS A 188 5.20 0.97 -1.65
C HIS A 188 4.64 2.36 -1.90
N PHE A 189 4.30 2.68 -3.16
CA PHE A 189 3.84 4.01 -3.54
C PHE A 189 2.58 3.94 -4.39
N ALA A 190 1.56 4.72 -4.05
CA ALA A 190 0.36 4.94 -4.86
C ALA A 190 0.35 6.39 -5.34
N LEU A 191 1.01 6.67 -6.46
CA LEU A 191 1.26 7.99 -7.01
C LEU A 191 0.36 8.34 -8.21
N GLY A 192 -0.66 7.52 -8.44
CA GLY A 192 -1.51 7.62 -9.63
C GLY A 192 -0.76 7.26 -10.93
N LYS A 193 -1.34 7.63 -12.07
CA LYS A 193 -0.78 7.36 -13.42
C LYS A 193 0.25 8.43 -13.85
N ASN A 194 1.04 8.98 -12.94
CA ASN A 194 2.00 10.02 -13.29
C ASN A 194 3.42 9.45 -13.44
N PRO A 195 3.90 9.19 -14.68
CA PRO A 195 5.19 8.57 -14.93
C PRO A 195 6.35 9.42 -14.44
N ILE A 196 6.22 10.75 -14.43
CA ILE A 196 7.28 11.65 -13.95
C ILE A 196 7.48 11.44 -12.45
N ARG A 197 6.41 11.34 -11.66
CA ARG A 197 6.51 11.08 -10.22
C ARG A 197 7.12 9.70 -9.96
N ILE A 198 6.70 8.70 -10.69
CA ILE A 198 7.24 7.34 -10.58
C ILE A 198 8.75 7.34 -10.88
N GLU A 199 9.16 7.95 -11.98
CA GLU A 199 10.57 8.03 -12.36
C GLU A 199 11.41 8.79 -11.31
N GLN A 200 10.89 9.89 -10.78
CA GLN A 200 11.56 10.65 -9.72
C GLN A 200 11.81 9.79 -8.47
N VAL A 201 10.78 9.06 -8.00
CA VAL A 201 10.91 8.14 -6.87
C VAL A 201 11.94 7.06 -7.17
N GLN A 202 11.85 6.40 -8.33
CA GLN A 202 12.80 5.36 -8.71
C GLN A 202 14.24 5.86 -8.75
N ARG A 203 14.50 7.01 -9.37
CA ARG A 203 15.84 7.61 -9.44
C ARG A 203 16.40 7.88 -8.05
N LEU A 204 15.58 8.48 -7.19
CA LEU A 204 16.02 8.87 -5.86
C LEU A 204 16.30 7.66 -4.98
N MET A 205 15.40 6.67 -4.99
CA MET A 205 15.58 5.44 -4.23
C MET A 205 16.75 4.58 -4.73
N ARG A 206 17.04 4.59 -6.04
CA ARG A 206 18.26 3.95 -6.58
C ARG A 206 19.54 4.60 -6.04
N ALA A 207 19.53 5.91 -5.87
CA ALA A 207 20.69 6.65 -5.39
C ALA A 207 20.94 6.46 -3.88
N THR A 208 19.89 6.28 -3.09
CA THR A 208 19.96 6.33 -1.62
C THR A 208 19.64 5.00 -0.93
N LYS A 209 18.70 4.20 -1.45
CA LYS A 209 18.19 2.99 -0.83
C LYS A 209 18.08 1.84 -1.83
N LYS A 210 19.18 1.52 -2.49
CA LYS A 210 19.23 0.52 -3.57
C LYS A 210 18.63 -0.85 -3.20
N GLU A 211 18.80 -1.29 -1.95
CA GLU A 211 18.28 -2.57 -1.47
C GLU A 211 16.76 -2.56 -1.28
N ALA A 212 16.17 -1.39 -0.99
CA ALA A 212 14.72 -1.25 -0.84
C ALA A 212 13.97 -1.39 -2.17
N LEU A 213 14.61 -1.06 -3.30
CA LEU A 213 14.01 -1.13 -4.64
C LEU A 213 13.48 -2.52 -5.00
N ALA A 214 14.17 -3.58 -4.61
CA ALA A 214 13.79 -4.97 -4.96
C ALA A 214 12.43 -5.38 -4.36
N LYS A 215 12.00 -4.72 -3.27
CA LYS A 215 10.73 -4.98 -2.58
C LYS A 215 9.66 -3.93 -2.85
N MET A 216 9.97 -2.90 -3.63
CA MET A 216 9.10 -1.76 -3.86
C MET A 216 8.02 -2.09 -4.88
N LEU A 217 6.78 -1.64 -4.62
CA LEU A 217 5.68 -1.69 -5.57
C LEU A 217 5.15 -0.28 -5.82
N PHE A 218 4.78 -0.03 -7.08
CA PHE A 218 4.11 1.18 -7.51
C PHE A 218 2.67 0.84 -7.89
N PHE A 219 1.73 1.35 -7.12
CA PHE A 219 0.32 1.18 -7.36
C PHE A 219 -0.19 2.21 -8.35
N VAL A 220 -0.71 1.73 -9.46
CA VAL A 220 -1.30 2.53 -10.53
C VAL A 220 -2.81 2.41 -10.48
N ASN A 221 -3.53 3.53 -10.56
CA ASN A 221 -4.99 3.51 -10.60
C ASN A 221 -5.49 2.86 -11.90
N ASN A 222 -6.49 2.00 -11.77
CA ASN A 222 -7.20 1.44 -12.92
C ASN A 222 -8.17 2.46 -13.52
#